data_305d018499835a56a07fa37dcfda8019
#
_entry.id   305d018499835a56a07fa37dcfda8019
#
_cell.length_a   1.000
_cell.length_b   1.000
_cell.length_c   1.000
_cell.angle_alpha   90.00
_cell.angle_beta   90.00
_cell.angle_gamma   90.00
#
_symmetry.space_group_name_H-M   'P 1'
#
loop_
_entity.id
_entity.type
_entity.pdbx_description
1 polymer ?
#
loop_
_entity_poly.entity_id
_entity_poly.type
_entity_poly.pdbx_seq_one_letter_code
_entity_poly.pdbx_strand_id
1 'polypeptide(L)'
;MSEIAIEELAARLGSVAVVDVRTTHEYDGSLGKPCDPRQGHIPGARNLELYRLMELDVAAIQSELGIEPGAEVVAYCHSGSRSAIATQIMRAHGYDARNYVGSWHEWSRHDDLPIES
;
A
#
# COMPACT_ATOMS: atom_id res chain seq x y z
N MET A 1 -1.21 -13.41 -11.26
CA MET A 1 -0.01 -12.99 -10.53
C MET A 1 -0.40 -11.96 -9.49
N SER A 2 0.14 -12.09 -8.29
CA SER A 2 -0.25 -11.23 -7.16
C SER A 2 0.76 -10.13 -6.88
N GLU A 3 1.66 -9.84 -7.83
CA GLU A 3 2.66 -8.78 -7.69
C GLU A 3 2.54 -7.76 -8.81
N ILE A 4 2.97 -6.53 -8.53
CA ILE A 4 3.00 -5.45 -9.51
C ILE A 4 4.36 -4.76 -9.45
N ALA A 5 4.90 -4.41 -10.61
CA ALA A 5 6.18 -3.72 -10.71
C ALA A 5 5.98 -2.20 -10.60
N ILE A 6 7.07 -1.49 -10.25
CA ILE A 6 7.02 -0.04 -10.06
C ILE A 6 6.56 0.70 -11.32
N GLU A 7 6.99 0.24 -12.49
CA GLU A 7 6.62 0.89 -13.77
C GLU A 7 5.12 0.84 -14.01
N GLU A 8 4.52 -0.31 -13.76
CA GLU A 8 3.06 -0.45 -13.93
C GLU A 8 2.33 0.38 -12.90
N LEU A 9 2.75 0.36 -11.63
CA LEU A 9 2.10 1.12 -10.58
C LEU A 9 2.18 2.62 -10.86
N ALA A 10 3.36 3.11 -11.24
CA ALA A 10 3.56 4.53 -11.55
C ALA A 10 2.67 4.99 -12.69
N ALA A 11 2.52 4.15 -13.72
CA ALA A 11 1.67 4.47 -14.87
C ALA A 11 0.19 4.49 -14.51
N ARG A 12 -0.21 3.84 -13.42
CA ARG A 12 -1.62 3.68 -13.03
C ARG A 12 -2.00 4.50 -11.82
N LEU A 13 -1.15 5.42 -11.38
CA LEU A 13 -1.51 6.30 -10.25
C LEU A 13 -2.79 7.06 -10.57
N GLY A 14 -3.71 7.09 -9.60
CA GLY A 14 -5.02 7.73 -9.76
C GLY A 14 -6.07 6.83 -10.37
N SER A 15 -5.71 5.69 -10.97
CA SER A 15 -6.67 4.78 -11.57
C SER A 15 -6.75 3.42 -10.88
N VAL A 16 -5.85 3.13 -9.95
CA VAL A 16 -5.88 1.93 -9.13
C VAL A 16 -5.85 2.33 -7.66
N ALA A 17 -6.59 1.60 -6.82
CA ALA A 17 -6.56 1.85 -5.38
C ALA A 17 -5.25 1.35 -4.79
N VAL A 18 -4.62 2.16 -3.93
CA VAL A 18 -3.35 1.83 -3.30
C VAL A 18 -3.53 1.92 -1.78
N VAL A 19 -3.05 0.91 -1.06
CA VAL A 19 -3.14 0.84 0.39
C VAL A 19 -1.75 0.70 0.98
N ASP A 20 -1.40 1.64 1.86
CA ASP A 20 -0.17 1.61 2.63
C ASP A 20 -0.46 0.89 3.95
N VAL A 21 0.16 -0.26 4.17
CA VAL A 21 -0.09 -1.07 5.38
C VAL A 21 0.97 -0.85 6.45
N ARG A 22 1.79 0.20 6.28
CA ARG A 22 2.75 0.63 7.32
C ARG A 22 2.01 1.35 8.44
N THR A 23 2.77 1.71 9.49
CA THR A 23 2.21 2.53 10.56
C THR A 23 1.80 3.91 10.06
N THR A 24 0.90 4.56 10.79
CA THR A 24 0.46 5.92 10.46
C THR A 24 1.64 6.90 10.41
N HIS A 25 2.62 6.75 11.31
CA HIS A 25 3.78 7.64 11.34
C HIS A 25 4.72 7.44 10.16
N GLU A 26 4.85 6.20 9.66
CA GLU A 26 5.58 5.97 8.41
C GLU A 26 4.84 6.61 7.24
N TYR A 27 3.53 6.44 7.19
CA TYR A 27 2.67 6.96 6.13
C TYR A 27 2.71 8.49 6.04
N ASP A 28 2.64 9.18 7.17
CA ASP A 28 2.62 10.66 7.17
C ASP A 28 4.02 11.28 7.09
N GLY A 29 5.06 10.46 7.11
CA GLY A 29 6.44 10.92 6.96
C GLY A 29 7.09 11.38 8.26
N SER A 30 6.38 11.33 9.40
CA SER A 30 6.93 11.80 10.67
C SER A 30 7.93 10.83 11.28
N LEU A 31 7.88 9.55 10.91
CA LEU A 31 8.78 8.52 11.44
C LEU A 31 9.01 7.45 10.37
N GLY A 32 10.10 7.57 9.63
CA GLY A 32 10.44 6.60 8.59
C GLY A 32 11.80 5.96 8.85
N LYS A 33 12.18 5.06 7.95
CA LYS A 33 13.49 4.42 8.00
C LYS A 33 14.56 5.43 7.60
N PRO A 34 15.63 5.59 8.40
CA PRO A 34 16.69 6.55 8.06
C PRO A 34 17.38 6.26 6.73
N CYS A 35 17.35 5.01 6.28
CA CYS A 35 17.96 4.62 5.01
C CYS A 35 17.19 5.10 3.78
N ASP A 36 15.93 5.54 3.94
CA ASP A 36 15.14 6.01 2.82
C ASP A 36 15.40 7.50 2.56
N PRO A 37 15.69 7.88 1.31
CA PRO A 37 16.04 9.28 1.00
C PRO A 37 14.87 10.24 1.10
N ARG A 38 13.63 9.76 1.01
CA ARG A 38 12.42 10.58 1.15
C ARG A 38 11.43 9.88 2.05
N GLN A 39 10.62 10.64 2.78
CA GLN A 39 9.62 10.13 3.70
C GLN A 39 8.23 10.59 3.27
N GLY A 40 7.20 9.78 3.55
CA GLY A 40 5.83 10.03 3.17
C GLY A 40 5.20 8.77 2.59
N HIS A 41 4.35 8.93 1.57
CA HIS A 41 3.65 7.80 0.97
C HIS A 41 3.41 8.03 -0.53
N ILE A 42 3.05 6.95 -1.21
CA ILE A 42 2.67 7.01 -2.63
C ILE A 42 1.39 7.85 -2.76
N PRO A 43 1.35 8.80 -3.71
CA PRO A 43 0.19 9.68 -3.85
C PRO A 43 -1.13 8.91 -4.01
N GLY A 44 -2.14 9.34 -3.26
CA GLY A 44 -3.46 8.72 -3.28
C GLY A 44 -3.59 7.46 -2.45
N ALA A 45 -2.50 6.97 -1.86
CA ALA A 45 -2.55 5.79 -1.01
C ALA A 45 -3.35 6.07 0.27
N ARG A 46 -4.13 5.08 0.68
CA ARG A 46 -4.84 5.10 1.96
C ARG A 46 -4.07 4.27 2.96
N ASN A 47 -4.08 4.72 4.21
CA ASN A 47 -3.34 4.02 5.27
C ASN A 47 -4.27 3.10 6.04
N LEU A 48 -3.90 1.82 6.10
CA LEU A 48 -4.53 0.84 6.99
C LEU A 48 -3.44 -0.11 7.46
N GLU A 49 -3.01 0.07 8.70
CA GLU A 49 -1.92 -0.75 9.25
C GLU A 49 -2.25 -2.23 9.21
N LEU A 50 -1.24 -3.06 8.96
CA LEU A 50 -1.42 -4.50 8.82
C LEU A 50 -2.13 -5.11 10.03
N TYR A 51 -1.72 -4.75 11.26
CA TYR A 51 -2.31 -5.36 12.46
C TYR A 51 -3.79 -5.01 12.61
N ARG A 52 -4.19 -3.80 12.21
CA ARG A 52 -5.59 -3.44 12.20
C ARG A 52 -6.34 -4.20 11.11
N LEU A 53 -5.77 -4.31 9.93
CA LEU A 53 -6.38 -5.08 8.83
C LEU A 53 -6.67 -6.52 9.27
N MET A 54 -5.75 -7.13 10.02
CA MET A 54 -5.91 -8.51 10.49
C MET A 54 -7.11 -8.69 11.42
N GLU A 55 -7.58 -7.61 12.05
CA GLU A 55 -8.70 -7.66 13.01
C GLU A 55 -10.06 -7.35 12.38
N LEU A 56 -10.09 -6.90 11.11
CA LEU A 56 -11.31 -6.41 10.48
C LEU A 56 -11.97 -7.49 9.63
N ASP A 57 -13.31 -7.48 9.61
CA ASP A 57 -14.07 -8.24 8.61
C ASP A 57 -14.18 -7.43 7.31
N VAL A 58 -14.77 -8.03 6.27
CA VAL A 58 -14.84 -7.40 4.96
C VAL A 58 -15.65 -6.11 4.99
N ALA A 59 -16.71 -6.05 5.78
CA ALA A 59 -17.54 -4.83 5.88
C ALA A 59 -16.76 -3.68 6.50
N ALA A 60 -15.94 -3.96 7.52
CA ALA A 60 -15.12 -2.95 8.17
C ALA A 60 -13.98 -2.49 7.26
N ILE A 61 -13.35 -3.39 6.52
CA ILE A 61 -12.32 -3.05 5.54
C ILE A 61 -12.91 -2.11 4.49
N GLN A 62 -14.07 -2.45 3.95
CA GLN A 62 -14.77 -1.62 2.96
C GLN A 62 -15.07 -0.23 3.52
N SER A 63 -15.56 -0.17 4.75
CA SER A 63 -15.88 1.10 5.40
C SER A 63 -14.64 1.98 5.61
N GLU A 64 -13.54 1.40 6.07
CA GLU A 64 -12.33 2.17 6.36
C GLU A 64 -11.57 2.59 5.10
N LEU A 65 -11.53 1.73 4.09
CA LEU A 65 -10.80 2.03 2.85
C LEU A 65 -11.65 2.74 1.80
N GLY A 66 -12.97 2.57 1.85
CA GLY A 66 -13.84 3.06 0.80
C GLY A 66 -13.65 2.32 -0.53
N ILE A 67 -13.17 1.08 -0.47
CA ILE A 67 -12.90 0.25 -1.65
C ILE A 67 -13.77 -1.00 -1.54
N GLU A 68 -14.57 -1.26 -2.56
CA GLU A 68 -15.48 -2.40 -2.56
C GLU A 68 -14.76 -3.71 -2.88
N PRO A 69 -15.17 -4.84 -2.28
CA PRO A 69 -14.67 -6.14 -2.71
C PRO A 69 -14.88 -6.35 -4.21
N GLY A 70 -13.95 -7.04 -4.84
CA GLY A 70 -13.92 -7.20 -6.29
C GLY A 70 -13.06 -6.16 -6.99
N ALA A 71 -12.82 -5.01 -6.37
CA ALA A 71 -11.96 -3.99 -6.93
C ALA A 71 -10.50 -4.42 -6.91
N GLU A 72 -9.75 -3.94 -7.89
CA GLU A 72 -8.30 -4.10 -7.90
C GLU A 72 -7.67 -3.17 -6.86
N VAL A 73 -6.76 -3.68 -6.07
CA VAL A 73 -6.07 -2.91 -5.03
C VAL A 73 -4.61 -3.32 -4.97
N VAL A 74 -3.74 -2.35 -4.76
CA VAL A 74 -2.30 -2.58 -4.59
C VAL A 74 -1.93 -2.27 -3.15
N ALA A 75 -1.29 -3.23 -2.47
CA ALA A 75 -0.79 -3.03 -1.11
C ALA A 75 0.73 -2.87 -1.15
N TYR A 76 1.25 -2.00 -0.30
CA TYR A 76 2.70 -1.86 -0.13
C TYR A 76 3.03 -1.57 1.33
N CYS A 77 4.30 -1.79 1.67
CA CYS A 77 4.84 -1.45 2.99
C CYS A 77 6.24 -0.85 2.83
N HIS A 78 7.21 -1.20 3.65
CA HIS A 78 8.57 -0.69 3.46
C HIS A 78 9.35 -1.55 2.47
N SER A 79 9.30 -2.87 2.61
CA SER A 79 10.12 -3.79 1.80
C SER A 79 9.34 -5.01 1.28
N GLY A 80 8.02 -4.99 1.37
CA GLY A 80 7.16 -6.00 0.74
C GLY A 80 6.68 -7.12 1.65
N SER A 81 7.23 -7.29 2.86
CA SER A 81 6.88 -8.42 3.73
C SER A 81 5.51 -8.24 4.40
N ARG A 82 5.25 -7.08 4.98
CA ARG A 82 3.94 -6.78 5.59
C ARG A 82 2.85 -6.75 4.52
N SER A 83 3.15 -6.18 3.37
CA SER A 83 2.18 -6.06 2.28
C SER A 83 1.91 -7.40 1.59
N ALA A 84 2.85 -8.36 1.65
CA ALA A 84 2.57 -9.72 1.17
C ALA A 84 1.46 -10.37 2.00
N ILE A 85 1.51 -10.19 3.32
CA ILE A 85 0.47 -10.70 4.24
C ILE A 85 -0.85 -9.97 3.98
N ALA A 86 -0.79 -8.64 3.87
CA ALA A 86 -1.98 -7.82 3.61
C ALA A 86 -2.67 -8.23 2.30
N THR A 87 -1.88 -8.49 1.26
CA THR A 87 -2.40 -8.92 -0.04
C THR A 87 -3.18 -10.23 0.11
N GLN A 88 -2.64 -11.19 0.85
CA GLN A 88 -3.32 -12.47 1.08
C GLN A 88 -4.63 -12.28 1.84
N ILE A 89 -4.62 -11.44 2.87
CA ILE A 89 -5.83 -11.14 3.66
C ILE A 89 -6.90 -10.52 2.77
N MET A 90 -6.53 -9.51 1.97
CA MET A 90 -7.48 -8.82 1.12
C MET A 90 -8.03 -9.73 0.03
N ARG A 91 -7.20 -10.62 -0.53
CA ARG A 91 -7.69 -11.61 -1.50
C ARG A 91 -8.68 -12.58 -0.85
N ALA A 92 -8.44 -12.97 0.39
CA ALA A 92 -9.37 -13.83 1.13
C ALA A 92 -10.72 -13.14 1.37
N HIS A 93 -10.73 -11.81 1.42
CA HIS A 93 -11.96 -11.02 1.57
C HIS A 93 -12.58 -10.60 0.23
N GLY A 94 -12.08 -11.12 -0.88
CA GLY A 94 -12.71 -10.91 -2.20
C GLY A 94 -12.14 -9.78 -3.03
N TYR A 95 -11.08 -9.11 -2.59
CA TYR A 95 -10.41 -8.07 -3.38
C TYR A 95 -9.46 -8.69 -4.40
N ASP A 96 -9.31 -8.04 -5.55
CA ASP A 96 -8.29 -8.37 -6.52
C ASP A 96 -7.00 -7.64 -6.11
N ALA A 97 -6.31 -8.22 -5.09
CA ALA A 97 -5.19 -7.57 -4.45
C ALA A 97 -3.85 -8.03 -5.03
N ARG A 98 -2.95 -7.07 -5.21
CA ARG A 98 -1.58 -7.31 -5.70
C ARG A 98 -0.60 -6.64 -4.74
N ASN A 99 0.57 -7.27 -4.57
CA ASN A 99 1.63 -6.75 -3.71
C ASN A 99 2.65 -5.96 -4.55
N TYR A 100 2.85 -4.68 -4.20
CA TYR A 100 3.98 -3.94 -4.72
C TYR A 100 5.19 -4.25 -3.83
N VAL A 101 5.97 -5.24 -4.24
CA VAL A 101 7.06 -5.80 -3.44
C VAL A 101 8.16 -4.76 -3.19
N GLY A 102 8.50 -3.95 -4.19
CA GLY A 102 9.53 -2.92 -4.03
C GLY A 102 9.21 -1.94 -2.91
N SER A 103 7.93 -1.63 -2.74
CA SER A 103 7.41 -0.86 -1.62
C SER A 103 8.08 0.50 -1.47
N TRP A 104 7.98 1.12 -0.29
CA TRP A 104 8.54 2.45 -0.07
C TRP A 104 10.06 2.49 -0.25
N HIS A 105 10.73 1.39 0.07
CA HIS A 105 12.18 1.29 -0.13
C HIS A 105 12.56 1.59 -1.57
N GLU A 106 11.83 1.04 -2.54
CA GLU A 106 12.09 1.30 -3.95
C GLU A 106 11.53 2.66 -4.40
N TRP A 107 10.26 2.93 -4.05
CA TRP A 107 9.58 4.16 -4.51
C TRP A 107 10.34 5.42 -4.09
N SER A 108 10.79 5.47 -2.84
CA SER A 108 11.47 6.65 -2.29
C SER A 108 12.80 6.95 -2.98
N ARG A 109 13.38 5.97 -3.66
CA ARG A 109 14.67 6.11 -4.36
C ARG A 109 14.53 6.59 -5.80
N HIS A 110 13.31 6.64 -6.32
CA HIS A 110 13.04 7.13 -7.67
C HIS A 110 12.65 8.60 -7.58
N ASP A 111 13.64 9.50 -7.75
CA ASP A 111 13.45 10.94 -7.58
C ASP A 111 12.42 11.53 -8.54
N ASP A 112 12.19 10.87 -9.68
CA ASP A 112 11.23 11.30 -10.69
C ASP A 112 9.79 10.94 -10.33
N LEU A 113 9.57 10.14 -9.28
CA LEU A 113 8.23 9.75 -8.87
C LEU A 113 7.71 10.67 -7.75
N PRO A 114 6.41 11.00 -7.78
CA PRO A 114 5.83 11.90 -6.78
C PRO A 114 5.66 11.19 -5.43
N ILE A 115 5.62 12.01 -4.37
CA ILE A 115 5.29 11.54 -3.02
C ILE A 115 4.31 12.52 -2.38
N GLU A 116 3.62 12.05 -1.35
CA GLU A 116 2.78 12.84 -0.45
C GLU A 116 3.15 12.54 1.00
N SER A 117 2.76 13.43 1.89
CA SER A 117 3.01 13.22 3.32
C SER A 117 1.92 13.85 4.18
#